data_a69e3dcc51255a95c4abdbc32f8ab22f
#
_entry.id   a69e3dcc51255a95c4abdbc32f8ab22f
#
_cell.length_a   1.000
_cell.length_b   1.000
_cell.length_c   1.000
_cell.angle_alpha   90.00
_cell.angle_beta   90.00
_cell.angle_gamma   90.00
#
_symmetry.space_group_name_H-M   'P 1'
#
loop_
_entity.id
_entity.type
_entity.pdbx_description
1 polymer ?
#
loop_
_entity_poly.entity_id
_entity_poly.type
_entity_poly.pdbx_seq_one_letter_code
_entity_poly.pdbx_strand_id
1 'polypeptide(L)'
;PTIVLSHNPKGRELLGNYRWDLMLSGHTHGGQIKLPFFSTPLLASEGETMHSGFHPYEDKQVFVTRGIGYIGPGRFNCPPEINLITIP
;
A
#
# COMPACT_ATOMS: atom_id res chain seq x y z
N PRO A 1 14.77 -3.21 -15.17
CA PRO A 1 13.82 -2.50 -14.31
C PRO A 1 14.36 -2.35 -12.88
N THR A 2 13.91 -1.29 -12.22
CA THR A 2 14.30 -1.01 -10.84
C THR A 2 13.09 -1.19 -9.93
N ILE A 3 13.26 -2.00 -8.90
CA ILE A 3 12.23 -2.24 -7.90
C ILE A 3 12.69 -1.62 -6.59
N VAL A 4 11.83 -0.81 -6.00
CA VAL A 4 12.09 -0.14 -4.73
C VAL A 4 11.28 -0.82 -3.63
N LEU A 5 11.92 -1.11 -2.52
CA LEU A 5 11.25 -1.60 -1.32
C LEU A 5 11.12 -0.45 -0.35
N SER A 6 9.90 -0.12 0.05
CA SER A 6 9.63 0.94 1.01
C SER A 6 8.56 0.48 1.98
N HIS A 7 8.83 0.58 3.29
CA HIS A 7 7.84 0.21 4.29
C HIS A 7 6.54 1.00 4.10
N ASN A 8 6.65 2.31 3.90
CA ASN A 8 5.51 3.20 3.75
C ASN A 8 5.38 3.60 2.28
N PRO A 9 4.18 3.51 1.65
CA PRO A 9 4.00 3.94 0.27
C PRO A 9 4.29 5.42 0.04
N LYS A 10 4.26 6.25 1.06
CA LYS A 10 4.69 7.65 0.95
C LYS A 10 6.15 7.82 0.59
N GLY A 11 6.97 6.77 0.71
CA GLY A 11 8.34 6.78 0.23
C GLY A 11 8.48 7.21 -1.23
N ARG A 12 7.42 7.02 -2.03
CA ARG A 12 7.40 7.47 -3.43
C ARG A 12 7.68 8.97 -3.57
N GLU A 13 7.28 9.77 -2.59
CA GLU A 13 7.45 11.22 -2.63
C GLU A 13 8.88 11.65 -2.32
N LEU A 14 9.68 10.76 -1.72
CA LEU A 14 11.04 11.07 -1.30
C LEU A 14 12.10 10.72 -2.34
N LEU A 15 11.73 10.00 -3.38
CA LEU A 15 12.69 9.52 -4.37
C LEU A 15 13.09 10.57 -5.41
N GLY A 16 12.33 11.66 -5.52
CA GLY A 16 12.69 12.78 -6.39
C GLY A 16 12.93 12.33 -7.84
N ASN A 17 14.14 12.57 -8.35
CA ASN A 17 14.52 12.28 -9.71
C ASN A 17 15.10 10.88 -9.92
N TYR A 18 15.15 10.05 -8.89
CA TYR A 18 15.63 8.69 -9.05
C TYR A 18 14.70 7.90 -9.96
N ARG A 19 15.30 7.13 -10.85
CA ARG A 19 14.53 6.28 -11.76
C ARG A 19 14.15 4.98 -11.07
N TRP A 20 12.87 4.65 -11.11
CA TRP A 20 12.37 3.36 -10.64
C TRP A 20 11.08 3.02 -11.39
N ASP A 21 10.71 1.74 -11.37
CA ASP A 21 9.59 1.23 -12.15
C ASP A 21 8.45 0.75 -11.26
N LEU A 22 8.78 0.09 -10.16
CA LEU A 22 7.80 -0.50 -9.25
C LEU A 22 8.27 -0.30 -7.81
N MET A 23 7.36 0.15 -6.95
CA MET A 23 7.58 0.18 -5.51
C MET A 23 6.70 -0.86 -4.84
N LEU A 24 7.28 -1.63 -3.92
CA LEU A 24 6.55 -2.57 -3.08
C LEU A 24 6.52 -2.01 -1.67
N SER A 25 5.32 -1.85 -1.13
CA SER A 25 5.10 -1.20 0.18
C SER A 25 4.09 -1.94 1.04
N GLY A 26 4.10 -1.66 2.32
CA GLY A 26 3.15 -2.17 3.29
C GLY A 26 2.66 -1.05 4.19
N HIS A 27 2.79 -1.24 5.51
CA HIS A 27 2.51 -0.25 6.56
C HIS A 27 1.04 0.09 6.77
N THR A 28 0.27 0.27 5.71
CA THR A 28 -1.12 0.76 5.79
C THR A 28 -2.09 -0.26 6.37
N HIS A 29 -1.72 -1.54 6.43
CA HIS A 29 -2.61 -2.66 6.78
C HIS A 29 -3.88 -2.67 5.91
N GLY A 30 -3.82 -2.10 4.70
CA GLY A 30 -4.98 -1.92 3.83
C GLY A 30 -6.02 -0.99 4.42
N GLY A 31 -5.67 -0.20 5.45
CA GLY A 31 -6.59 0.58 6.25
C GLY A 31 -7.28 -0.23 7.34
N GLN A 32 -7.03 -1.52 7.40
CA GLN A 32 -7.47 -2.52 8.38
C GLN A 32 -8.99 -2.65 8.56
N ILE A 33 -9.73 -1.55 8.68
CA ILE A 33 -11.18 -1.54 8.85
C ILE A 33 -11.81 -0.76 7.70
N LYS A 34 -12.62 -1.45 6.89
CA LYS A 34 -13.33 -0.86 5.74
C LYS A 34 -14.83 -1.03 5.91
N LEU A 35 -15.53 0.06 6.18
CA LEU A 35 -16.99 0.05 6.29
C LEU A 35 -17.63 0.13 4.90
N PRO A 36 -18.76 -0.59 4.64
CA PRO A 36 -19.32 -0.72 3.29
C PRO A 36 -19.71 0.61 2.61
N PHE A 37 -20.08 1.62 3.37
CA PHE A 37 -20.56 2.89 2.82
C PHE A 37 -19.54 4.01 2.89
N PHE A 38 -18.30 3.71 3.26
CA PHE A 38 -17.23 4.70 3.37
C PHE A 38 -16.12 4.39 2.36
N SER A 39 -15.68 5.42 1.65
CA SER A 39 -14.60 5.28 0.66
C SER A 39 -13.22 5.18 1.30
N THR A 40 -13.06 5.71 2.53
CA THR A 40 -11.78 5.73 3.22
C THR A 40 -11.81 4.76 4.40
N PRO A 41 -10.81 3.86 4.53
CA PRO A 41 -10.71 2.98 5.69
C PRO A 41 -10.51 3.77 6.99
N LEU A 42 -11.04 3.23 8.11
CA LEU A 42 -10.98 3.93 9.40
C LEU A 42 -9.57 4.08 9.96
N LEU A 43 -8.69 3.11 9.71
CA LEU A 43 -7.31 3.14 10.21
C LEU A 43 -6.30 3.51 9.11
N ALA A 44 -6.74 4.30 8.14
CA ALA A 44 -5.86 4.79 7.10
C ALA A 44 -4.80 5.74 7.67
N SER A 45 -3.59 5.67 7.13
CA SER A 45 -2.56 6.65 7.44
C SER A 45 -2.99 8.04 6.99
N GLU A 46 -2.71 9.05 7.80
CA GLU A 46 -3.10 10.42 7.49
C GLU A 46 -2.50 10.88 6.16
N GLY A 47 -3.36 11.37 5.28
CA GLY A 47 -2.96 11.86 3.97
C GLY A 47 -2.58 10.77 2.97
N GLU A 48 -2.65 9.48 3.34
CA GLU A 48 -2.32 8.40 2.43
C GLU A 48 -3.57 7.92 1.68
N THR A 49 -3.48 7.88 0.36
CA THR A 49 -4.56 7.41 -0.51
C THR A 49 -4.33 6.01 -1.06
N MET A 50 -3.09 5.52 -1.00
CA MET A 50 -2.75 4.18 -1.48
C MET A 50 -2.80 3.19 -0.32
N HIS A 51 -3.94 2.49 -0.17
CA HIS A 51 -4.15 1.60 0.97
C HIS A 51 -3.81 0.15 0.67
N SER A 52 -4.09 -0.32 -0.53
CA SER A 52 -3.79 -1.68 -0.96
C SER A 52 -3.85 -1.82 -2.48
N GLY A 53 -3.19 -2.85 -3.01
CA GLY A 53 -3.20 -3.17 -4.44
C GLY A 53 -2.24 -2.31 -5.27
N PHE A 54 -2.42 -2.38 -6.58
CA PHE A 54 -1.62 -1.61 -7.52
C PHE A 54 -2.20 -0.20 -7.68
N HIS A 55 -1.31 0.79 -7.64
CA HIS A 55 -1.67 2.19 -7.85
C HIS A 55 -0.69 2.80 -8.85
N PRO A 56 -1.20 3.51 -9.87
CA PRO A 56 -0.31 4.28 -10.74
C PRO A 56 0.24 5.49 -10.00
N TYR A 57 1.48 5.83 -10.30
CA TYR A 57 2.13 7.03 -9.76
C TYR A 57 3.04 7.60 -10.84
N GLU A 58 2.59 8.66 -11.51
CA GLU A 58 3.26 9.22 -12.70
C GLU A 58 3.37 8.13 -13.77
N ASP A 59 4.59 7.81 -14.23
CA ASP A 59 4.85 6.73 -15.19
C ASP A 59 5.26 5.41 -14.50
N LYS A 60 5.04 5.31 -13.18
CA LYS A 60 5.48 4.20 -12.34
C LYS A 60 4.28 3.52 -11.69
N GLN A 61 4.54 2.44 -10.96
CA GLN A 61 3.51 1.75 -10.19
C GLN A 61 3.95 1.54 -8.75
N VAL A 62 2.99 1.63 -7.84
CA VAL A 62 3.17 1.31 -6.43
C VAL A 62 2.22 0.17 -6.09
N PHE A 63 2.76 -0.91 -5.54
CA PHE A 63 1.96 -2.00 -5.00
C PHE A 63 2.01 -1.93 -3.47
N VAL A 64 0.83 -1.90 -2.85
CA VAL A 64 0.71 -1.85 -1.40
C VAL A 64 0.03 -3.13 -0.92
N THR A 65 0.75 -3.92 -0.11
CA THR A 65 0.16 -5.11 0.49
C THR A 65 -0.64 -4.75 1.74
N ARG A 66 -1.74 -5.47 1.99
CA ARG A 66 -2.47 -5.37 3.24
C ARG A 66 -1.69 -5.98 4.42
N GLY A 67 -0.73 -6.87 4.11
CA GLY A 67 0.08 -7.53 5.10
C GLY A 67 -0.70 -8.56 5.92
N ILE A 68 -0.02 -9.15 6.92
CA ILE A 68 -0.60 -10.20 7.77
C ILE A 68 -0.85 -9.73 9.21
N GLY A 69 -0.33 -8.56 9.59
CA GLY A 69 -0.50 -8.00 10.93
C GLY A 69 -1.75 -7.16 11.10
N TYR A 70 -1.96 -6.67 12.31
CA TYR A 70 -3.03 -5.72 12.61
C TYR A 70 -2.69 -4.91 13.86
N ILE A 71 -3.41 -3.81 14.05
CA ILE A 71 -3.28 -2.93 15.20
C ILE A 71 -4.65 -2.86 15.90
N GLY A 72 -4.64 -2.89 17.25
CA GLY A 72 -5.86 -2.66 18.04
C GLY A 72 -6.96 -3.68 17.81
N PRO A 73 -8.16 -3.26 17.35
CA PRO A 73 -9.35 -4.12 17.32
C PRO A 73 -9.30 -5.26 16.27
N GLY A 74 -8.29 -5.28 15.42
CA GLY A 74 -8.21 -6.27 14.36
C GLY A 74 -8.71 -5.73 13.03
N ARG A 75 -8.95 -6.66 12.08
CA ARG A 75 -9.34 -6.31 10.71
C ARG A 75 -10.82 -6.47 10.49
N PHE A 76 -11.40 -5.56 9.72
CA PHE A 76 -12.79 -5.67 9.26
C PHE A 76 -12.86 -5.37 7.77
N ASN A 77 -13.41 -6.31 6.98
CA ASN A 77 -13.54 -6.20 5.52
C ASN A 77 -12.20 -5.86 4.83
N CYS A 78 -11.10 -6.23 5.48
CA CYS A 78 -9.74 -6.00 5.00
C CYS A 78 -8.87 -7.18 5.45
N PRO A 79 -9.06 -8.38 4.86
CA PRO A 79 -8.35 -9.58 5.32
C PRO A 79 -6.85 -9.44 5.14
N PRO A 80 -6.07 -10.13 5.97
CA PRO A 80 -4.62 -10.18 5.77
C PRO A 80 -4.30 -10.89 4.44
N GLU A 81 -3.13 -10.59 3.89
CA GLU A 81 -2.73 -11.19 2.62
C GLU A 81 -1.23 -11.41 2.52
N ILE A 82 -0.88 -12.42 1.74
CA ILE A 82 0.48 -12.67 1.26
C ILE A 82 0.40 -12.57 -0.25
N ASN A 83 1.34 -11.85 -0.85
CA ASN A 83 1.29 -11.55 -2.28
C ASN A 83 2.43 -12.22 -3.03
N LEU A 84 2.11 -12.86 -4.15
CA LEU A 84 3.08 -13.34 -5.12
C LEU A 84 3.01 -12.45 -6.35
N ILE A 85 4.11 -11.78 -6.65
CA ILE A 85 4.20 -10.87 -7.79
C ILE A 85 5.19 -11.43 -8.78
N THR A 86 4.72 -11.65 -10.00
CA THR A 86 5.56 -12.15 -11.08
C THR A 86 5.98 -10.98 -11.96
N ILE A 87 7.28 -10.90 -12.23
CA ILE A 87 7.86 -9.86 -13.09
C ILE A 87 8.25 -10.52 -14.40
N PRO A 88 7.64 -10.11 -15.52
CA PRO A 88 7.94 -10.68 -16.82
C PRO A 88 9.34 -10.34 -17.34
#